data_adf193c96fa5cc8c999e192d2d64adc6
#
_entry.id   adf193c96fa5cc8c999e192d2d64adc6
#
_cell.length_a   1.000
_cell.length_b   1.000
_cell.length_c   1.000
_cell.angle_alpha   90.00
_cell.angle_beta   90.00
_cell.angle_gamma   90.00
#
_symmetry.space_group_name_H-M   'P 1'
#
loop_
_entity.id
_entity.type
_entity.pdbx_description
1 polymer ?
#
loop_
_entity_poly.entity_id
_entity_poly.type
_entity_poly.pdbx_seq_one_letter_code
_entity_poly.pdbx_strand_id
1 'polypeptide(L)'
;LIFFSLRISCIQHFKMAKKLPDIKRPSIFDISQEMTKVQTLREDFDPYAVANNLMEMDQLPNKVLLHIFSHLSHKEILKSARVCKKWRTLAYDSRLWKRVCLRPVYGGLQVSSMEALLALISARFGPSLTLMELQTDQITAPVLHELATKCPNLQYLTLDFSSATQLHDFADLQTFPARLHSLTICLSENIFLEGFLRKIYSFIGTVEVLHVIGTFEKWEEDEEEVYETINISKLKSHTPNLRVLNLWGIPFVTDEHIESISSSLPHLECLSVNFCQAVNGSSLKSLLQRCKRLRSLHMEQTTLDSKAVMNACWDNSVIEELNIAATDISSECLIYLLSRLSNLRWLRAAVLEHFTDKVLEEWIQSGNCSKLTALDLDNCDSLSEQSLIEFLNIYGEQLLGLNLGGNEKLLEQFWVSSLPKLSHLQILIMGIVEDCCPKVTAKIHIDQVIDCISQNIAKIKVLEIRWDSDKLRFSDKSSKFIDLLRMKCLQLQSLVIADGEYCEVVRSNFERADRGSVVRSSTHCQSTLAPLLAYFNDLMFN
;
A
#
# COMPACT_ATOMS: atom_id res chain seq x y z
N LEU A 1 1.33 25.65 -5.81
CA LEU A 1 1.19 24.73 -6.97
C LEU A 1 1.69 23.33 -6.62
N ILE A 2 2.83 23.18 -5.92
CA ILE A 2 3.38 21.89 -5.43
C ILE A 2 2.40 21.24 -4.44
N PHE A 3 1.77 21.99 -3.56
CA PHE A 3 0.70 21.51 -2.67
C PHE A 3 -0.54 20.97 -3.42
N PHE A 4 -0.81 21.47 -4.63
CA PHE A 4 -1.92 20.99 -5.47
C PHE A 4 -1.63 19.63 -6.12
N SER A 5 -0.39 19.39 -6.52
CA SER A 5 0.02 18.09 -7.14
C SER A 5 0.00 16.94 -6.14
N LEU A 6 0.50 17.15 -4.92
CA LEU A 6 0.40 16.16 -3.83
C LEU A 6 -1.03 15.87 -3.39
N ARG A 7 -1.92 16.89 -3.43
CA ARG A 7 -3.36 16.69 -3.26
C ARG A 7 -3.95 15.73 -4.31
N ILE A 8 -3.50 15.80 -5.56
CA ILE A 8 -4.00 14.92 -6.61
C ILE A 8 -3.55 13.48 -6.38
N SER A 9 -2.31 13.23 -5.98
CA SER A 9 -1.80 11.86 -5.75
C SER A 9 -2.47 11.16 -4.56
N CYS A 10 -2.57 11.81 -3.40
CA CYS A 10 -3.25 11.22 -2.22
C CYS A 10 -4.78 11.25 -2.34
N ILE A 11 -5.37 12.31 -2.92
CA ILE A 11 -6.81 12.38 -3.19
C ILE A 11 -7.22 11.44 -4.32
N GLN A 12 -6.37 11.18 -5.31
CA GLN A 12 -6.67 10.19 -6.34
C GLN A 12 -6.76 8.78 -5.75
N HIS A 13 -5.93 8.39 -4.78
CA HIS A 13 -6.12 7.11 -4.09
C HIS A 13 -7.45 7.02 -3.33
N PHE A 14 -7.93 8.12 -2.75
CA PHE A 14 -9.21 8.15 -2.04
C PHE A 14 -10.42 8.55 -2.93
N LYS A 15 -10.24 9.45 -3.92
CA LYS A 15 -11.32 9.88 -4.84
C LYS A 15 -11.50 8.96 -6.05
N MET A 16 -10.52 8.15 -6.46
CA MET A 16 -10.76 7.09 -7.45
C MET A 16 -11.75 6.04 -6.95
N ALA A 17 -11.90 5.88 -5.63
CA ALA A 17 -12.99 5.09 -5.08
C ALA A 17 -14.39 5.69 -5.33
N LYS A 18 -14.50 7.01 -5.59
CA LYS A 18 -15.79 7.69 -5.81
C LYS A 18 -16.16 7.94 -7.29
N LYS A 19 -15.26 7.70 -8.26
CA LYS A 19 -15.54 7.90 -9.70
C LYS A 19 -14.90 6.81 -10.55
N LEU A 20 -15.50 5.62 -10.53
CA LEU A 20 -15.35 4.70 -11.65
C LEU A 20 -16.26 5.20 -12.78
N PRO A 21 -15.74 5.42 -14.01
CA PRO A 21 -16.59 5.63 -15.16
C PRO A 21 -17.41 4.37 -15.38
N ASP A 22 -18.66 4.54 -15.83
CA ASP A 22 -19.53 3.44 -16.26
C ASP A 22 -18.78 2.60 -17.31
N ILE A 23 -18.27 1.46 -16.89
CA ILE A 23 -17.72 0.46 -17.80
C ILE A 23 -18.91 -0.08 -18.57
N LYS A 24 -19.07 0.39 -19.81
CA LYS A 24 -20.01 -0.20 -20.76
C LYS A 24 -19.72 -1.69 -20.83
N ARG A 25 -20.72 -2.51 -20.49
CA ARG A 25 -20.65 -3.96 -20.67
C ARG A 25 -20.32 -4.23 -22.15
N PRO A 26 -19.31 -5.04 -22.48
CA PRO A 26 -19.06 -5.42 -23.85
C PRO A 26 -20.32 -6.06 -24.40
N SER A 27 -20.72 -5.65 -25.60
CA SER A 27 -21.90 -6.20 -26.27
C SER A 27 -21.60 -7.64 -26.70
N ILE A 28 -22.65 -8.46 -26.83
CA ILE A 28 -22.52 -9.84 -27.35
C ILE A 28 -21.83 -9.88 -28.72
N PHE A 29 -21.83 -8.77 -29.44
CA PHE A 29 -21.15 -8.61 -30.73
C PHE A 29 -19.62 -8.56 -30.63
N ASP A 30 -19.06 -7.99 -29.55
CA ASP A 30 -17.60 -7.92 -29.35
C ASP A 30 -17.00 -9.29 -29.02
N ILE A 31 -17.77 -10.12 -28.31
CA ILE A 31 -17.36 -11.50 -27.98
C ILE A 31 -17.34 -12.39 -29.24
N SER A 32 -18.23 -12.14 -30.21
CA SER A 32 -18.25 -12.93 -31.45
C SER A 32 -17.10 -12.62 -32.41
N GLN A 33 -16.57 -11.38 -32.40
CA GLN A 33 -15.40 -11.02 -33.21
C GLN A 33 -14.09 -11.58 -32.64
N GLU A 34 -13.94 -11.65 -31.34
CA GLU A 34 -12.78 -12.33 -30.72
C GLU A 34 -12.82 -13.85 -30.92
N MET A 35 -13.99 -14.47 -30.89
CA MET A 35 -14.14 -15.90 -31.22
C MET A 35 -13.79 -16.20 -32.67
N THR A 36 -14.05 -15.30 -33.61
CA THR A 36 -13.72 -15.48 -35.03
C THR A 36 -12.21 -15.35 -35.29
N LYS A 37 -11.51 -14.47 -34.54
CA LYS A 37 -10.03 -14.39 -34.59
C LYS A 37 -9.32 -15.63 -34.03
N VAL A 38 -9.91 -16.29 -33.04
CA VAL A 38 -9.39 -17.55 -32.49
C VAL A 38 -9.60 -18.72 -33.47
N GLN A 39 -10.61 -18.67 -34.32
CA GLN A 39 -10.86 -19.72 -35.31
C GLN A 39 -9.89 -19.68 -36.52
N THR A 40 -9.38 -18.52 -36.89
CA THR A 40 -8.43 -18.39 -38.03
C THR A 40 -6.99 -18.82 -37.70
N LEU A 41 -6.66 -19.04 -36.43
CA LEU A 41 -5.36 -19.59 -36.00
C LEU A 41 -5.37 -21.12 -35.83
N ARG A 42 -6.46 -21.81 -36.22
CA ARG A 42 -6.65 -23.25 -36.01
C ARG A 42 -6.38 -24.14 -37.24
N GLU A 43 -5.95 -23.61 -38.40
CA GLU A 43 -5.85 -24.41 -39.60
C GLU A 43 -4.60 -25.31 -39.72
N ASP A 44 -3.61 -25.20 -38.78
CA ASP A 44 -2.41 -26.07 -38.76
C ASP A 44 -2.27 -26.95 -37.50
N PHE A 45 -3.33 -27.09 -36.70
CA PHE A 45 -3.29 -27.89 -35.49
C PHE A 45 -4.23 -29.09 -35.61
N ASP A 46 -3.66 -30.31 -35.67
CA ASP A 46 -4.45 -31.55 -35.62
C ASP A 46 -5.10 -31.69 -34.23
N PRO A 47 -6.41 -31.41 -34.11
CA PRO A 47 -7.09 -31.48 -32.80
C PRO A 47 -7.21 -32.88 -32.25
N TYR A 48 -7.02 -33.93 -33.06
CA TYR A 48 -7.16 -35.32 -32.65
C TYR A 48 -5.88 -35.88 -32.01
N ALA A 49 -4.69 -35.36 -32.34
CA ALA A 49 -3.43 -35.79 -31.74
C ALA A 49 -3.24 -35.29 -30.31
N VAL A 50 -3.87 -34.14 -29.96
CA VAL A 50 -3.77 -33.51 -28.61
C VAL A 50 -4.93 -33.90 -27.71
N ALA A 51 -6.11 -34.25 -28.28
CA ALA A 51 -7.31 -34.60 -27.51
C ALA A 51 -7.16 -35.89 -26.68
N ASN A 52 -6.27 -36.81 -27.08
CA ASN A 52 -6.07 -38.09 -26.39
C ASN A 52 -5.20 -38.00 -25.11
N ASN A 53 -4.60 -36.83 -24.78
CA ASN A 53 -3.77 -36.63 -23.61
C ASN A 53 -4.16 -35.43 -22.75
N LEU A 54 -5.24 -34.71 -23.06
CA LEU A 54 -5.75 -33.63 -22.22
C LEU A 54 -6.58 -34.22 -21.09
N MET A 55 -6.01 -34.26 -19.90
CA MET A 55 -6.72 -34.56 -18.67
C MET A 55 -7.86 -33.54 -18.52
N GLU A 56 -9.12 -34.00 -18.61
CA GLU A 56 -10.26 -33.10 -18.42
C GLU A 56 -10.22 -32.50 -17.01
N MET A 57 -10.53 -31.22 -16.86
CA MET A 57 -10.53 -30.52 -15.57
C MET A 57 -11.38 -31.24 -14.51
N ASP A 58 -12.43 -31.98 -14.94
CA ASP A 58 -13.27 -32.77 -14.05
C ASP A 58 -12.58 -34.03 -13.49
N GLN A 59 -11.51 -34.49 -14.11
CA GLN A 59 -10.70 -35.63 -13.66
C GLN A 59 -9.66 -35.25 -12.60
N LEU A 60 -9.39 -33.93 -12.44
CA LEU A 60 -8.45 -33.47 -11.43
C LEU A 60 -8.93 -33.83 -10.02
N PRO A 61 -8.02 -34.27 -9.14
CA PRO A 61 -8.32 -34.49 -7.73
C PRO A 61 -8.85 -33.22 -7.05
N ASN A 62 -9.77 -33.35 -6.10
CA ASN A 62 -10.37 -32.22 -5.38
C ASN A 62 -9.33 -31.32 -4.72
N LYS A 63 -8.21 -31.87 -4.22
CA LYS A 63 -7.12 -31.09 -3.63
C LYS A 63 -6.47 -30.15 -4.64
N VAL A 64 -6.28 -30.61 -5.90
CA VAL A 64 -5.71 -29.79 -6.98
C VAL A 64 -6.67 -28.69 -7.39
N LEU A 65 -7.95 -29.00 -7.57
CA LEU A 65 -8.97 -28.01 -7.89
C LEU A 65 -9.11 -26.95 -6.78
N LEU A 66 -9.08 -27.35 -5.50
CA LEU A 66 -9.08 -26.41 -4.39
C LEU A 66 -7.85 -25.51 -4.38
N HIS A 67 -6.69 -26.07 -4.73
CA HIS A 67 -5.48 -25.27 -4.86
C HIS A 67 -5.60 -24.26 -6.01
N ILE A 68 -6.12 -24.68 -7.17
CA ILE A 68 -6.42 -23.76 -8.27
C ILE A 68 -7.40 -22.66 -7.82
N PHE A 69 -8.49 -23.03 -7.14
CA PHE A 69 -9.49 -22.08 -6.67
C PHE A 69 -8.93 -21.11 -5.61
N SER A 70 -7.93 -21.52 -4.83
CA SER A 70 -7.28 -20.64 -3.86
C SER A 70 -6.51 -19.46 -4.49
N HIS A 71 -6.23 -19.50 -5.79
CA HIS A 71 -5.62 -18.44 -6.57
C HIS A 71 -6.64 -17.53 -7.29
N LEU A 72 -7.93 -17.87 -7.22
CA LEU A 72 -9.00 -17.08 -7.81
C LEU A 72 -9.55 -16.04 -6.82
N SER A 73 -10.00 -14.92 -7.34
CA SER A 73 -10.78 -13.97 -6.54
C SER A 73 -12.13 -14.59 -6.12
N HIS A 74 -12.71 -14.12 -5.03
CA HIS A 74 -14.03 -14.62 -4.59
C HIS A 74 -15.12 -14.47 -5.66
N LYS A 75 -15.06 -13.42 -6.50
CA LYS A 75 -15.97 -13.23 -7.64
C LYS A 75 -15.81 -14.36 -8.68
N GLU A 76 -14.57 -14.77 -8.94
CA GLU A 76 -14.28 -15.87 -9.87
C GLU A 76 -14.63 -17.23 -9.25
N ILE A 77 -14.40 -17.44 -7.95
CA ILE A 77 -14.85 -18.63 -7.23
C ILE A 77 -16.37 -18.77 -7.34
N LEU A 78 -17.13 -17.69 -7.15
CA LEU A 78 -18.58 -17.71 -7.30
C LEU A 78 -19.04 -17.98 -8.75
N LYS A 79 -18.30 -17.47 -9.76
CA LYS A 79 -18.54 -17.83 -11.17
C LYS A 79 -18.26 -19.31 -11.41
N SER A 80 -17.16 -19.84 -10.88
CA SER A 80 -16.76 -21.24 -11.00
C SER A 80 -17.78 -22.19 -10.35
N ALA A 81 -18.46 -21.75 -9.27
CA ALA A 81 -19.54 -22.51 -8.63
C ALA A 81 -20.74 -22.78 -9.54
N ARG A 82 -20.85 -22.09 -10.68
CA ARG A 82 -21.94 -22.22 -11.65
C ARG A 82 -21.63 -23.25 -12.76
N VAL A 83 -20.40 -23.73 -12.85
CA VAL A 83 -19.95 -24.65 -13.92
C VAL A 83 -20.54 -26.04 -13.77
N CYS A 84 -20.35 -26.70 -12.62
CA CYS A 84 -20.90 -28.02 -12.36
C CYS A 84 -21.10 -28.26 -10.85
N LYS A 85 -21.76 -29.40 -10.47
CA LYS A 85 -22.00 -29.74 -9.06
C LYS A 85 -20.72 -29.92 -8.26
N LYS A 86 -19.69 -30.57 -8.84
CA LYS A 86 -18.37 -30.79 -8.21
C LYS A 86 -17.71 -29.44 -7.89
N TRP A 87 -17.65 -28.54 -8.87
CA TRP A 87 -17.06 -27.22 -8.69
C TRP A 87 -17.84 -26.37 -7.68
N ARG A 88 -19.18 -26.47 -7.68
CA ARG A 88 -20.01 -25.80 -6.67
C ARG A 88 -19.64 -26.25 -5.26
N THR A 89 -19.51 -27.56 -5.03
CA THR A 89 -19.13 -28.09 -3.72
C THR A 89 -17.74 -27.59 -3.29
N LEU A 90 -16.78 -27.57 -4.21
CA LEU A 90 -15.42 -27.09 -3.95
C LEU A 90 -15.37 -25.58 -3.74
N ALA A 91 -16.10 -24.80 -4.54
CA ALA A 91 -16.18 -23.33 -4.39
C ALA A 91 -16.74 -22.89 -3.03
N TYR A 92 -17.54 -23.73 -2.41
CA TYR A 92 -18.11 -23.48 -1.08
C TYR A 92 -17.30 -24.11 0.07
N ASP A 93 -16.12 -24.65 -0.22
CA ASP A 93 -15.22 -25.15 0.82
C ASP A 93 -14.73 -23.99 1.69
N SER A 94 -14.91 -24.10 3.01
CA SER A 94 -14.58 -23.02 3.95
C SER A 94 -13.12 -22.56 3.89
N ARG A 95 -12.20 -23.41 3.42
CA ARG A 95 -10.78 -23.07 3.23
C ARG A 95 -10.54 -21.94 2.24
N LEU A 96 -11.44 -21.73 1.28
CA LEU A 96 -11.40 -20.64 0.30
C LEU A 96 -11.91 -19.31 0.87
N TRP A 97 -12.61 -19.35 2.03
CA TRP A 97 -13.27 -18.21 2.66
C TRP A 97 -12.59 -17.76 3.96
N LYS A 98 -11.28 -17.95 4.06
CA LYS A 98 -10.51 -17.52 5.22
C LYS A 98 -10.41 -16.00 5.34
N ARG A 99 -10.35 -15.32 4.21
CA ARG A 99 -10.22 -13.85 4.12
C ARG A 99 -11.36 -13.33 3.24
N VAL A 100 -12.26 -12.57 3.79
CA VAL A 100 -13.45 -12.08 3.09
C VAL A 100 -13.51 -10.56 3.15
N CYS A 101 -13.45 -9.92 1.98
CA CYS A 101 -13.68 -8.50 1.84
C CYS A 101 -15.10 -8.27 1.28
N LEU A 102 -15.89 -7.49 2.01
CA LEU A 102 -17.24 -7.07 1.60
C LEU A 102 -17.27 -5.57 1.24
N ARG A 103 -16.14 -5.00 0.88
CA ARG A 103 -16.01 -3.60 0.44
C ARG A 103 -15.88 -3.57 -1.09
N PRO A 104 -16.98 -3.35 -1.86
CA PRO A 104 -16.97 -3.45 -3.33
C PRO A 104 -16.00 -2.47 -4.00
N VAL A 105 -15.79 -1.30 -3.39
CA VAL A 105 -14.85 -0.27 -3.85
C VAL A 105 -13.40 -0.80 -3.91
N TYR A 106 -13.06 -1.72 -3.00
CA TYR A 106 -11.76 -2.37 -2.92
C TYR A 106 -11.75 -3.77 -3.58
N GLY A 107 -12.64 -4.01 -4.53
CA GLY A 107 -12.74 -5.29 -5.24
C GLY A 107 -13.46 -6.40 -4.49
N GLY A 108 -13.97 -6.12 -3.29
CA GLY A 108 -14.73 -7.06 -2.46
C GLY A 108 -16.06 -7.51 -3.04
N LEU A 109 -16.71 -8.43 -2.34
CA LEU A 109 -18.03 -8.94 -2.71
C LEU A 109 -19.13 -7.95 -2.33
N GLN A 110 -20.14 -7.84 -3.18
CA GLN A 110 -21.38 -7.18 -2.84
C GLN A 110 -22.40 -8.22 -2.37
N VAL A 111 -22.96 -8.01 -1.19
CA VAL A 111 -24.03 -8.86 -0.63
C VAL A 111 -25.36 -8.13 -0.77
N SER A 112 -26.37 -8.83 -1.23
CA SER A 112 -27.66 -8.23 -1.63
C SER A 112 -28.59 -7.87 -0.45
N SER A 113 -28.44 -8.55 0.68
CA SER A 113 -29.27 -8.31 1.87
C SER A 113 -28.55 -8.74 3.16
N MET A 114 -29.04 -8.25 4.29
CA MET A 114 -28.54 -8.61 5.63
C MET A 114 -28.75 -10.10 5.93
N GLU A 115 -29.91 -10.66 5.57
CA GLU A 115 -30.24 -12.07 5.76
C GLU A 115 -29.26 -12.97 4.98
N ALA A 116 -28.93 -12.57 3.75
CA ALA A 116 -27.93 -13.28 2.94
C ALA A 116 -26.55 -13.24 3.60
N LEU A 117 -26.15 -12.11 4.20
CA LEU A 117 -24.87 -11.98 4.92
C LEU A 117 -24.84 -12.90 6.15
N LEU A 118 -25.87 -12.87 6.99
CA LEU A 118 -25.98 -13.74 8.16
C LEU A 118 -25.93 -15.23 7.78
N ALA A 119 -26.64 -15.61 6.71
CA ALA A 119 -26.61 -16.98 6.19
C ALA A 119 -25.21 -17.37 5.68
N LEU A 120 -24.46 -16.45 5.05
CA LEU A 120 -23.10 -16.69 4.61
C LEU A 120 -22.14 -16.87 5.80
N ILE A 121 -22.25 -16.04 6.83
CA ILE A 121 -21.43 -16.17 8.05
C ILE A 121 -21.70 -17.53 8.69
N SER A 122 -22.95 -17.90 8.93
CA SER A 122 -23.32 -19.14 9.59
C SER A 122 -22.96 -20.39 8.78
N ALA A 123 -23.21 -20.37 7.45
CA ALA A 123 -23.13 -21.58 6.62
C ALA A 123 -21.78 -21.73 5.88
N ARG A 124 -21.01 -20.66 5.66
CA ARG A 124 -19.84 -20.69 4.78
C ARG A 124 -18.54 -20.28 5.49
N PHE A 125 -18.57 -19.15 6.19
CA PHE A 125 -17.35 -18.59 6.78
C PHE A 125 -16.94 -19.37 8.03
N GLY A 126 -17.86 -19.55 8.97
CA GLY A 126 -17.70 -20.38 10.15
C GLY A 126 -16.31 -20.32 10.79
N PRO A 127 -15.80 -21.47 11.27
CA PRO A 127 -14.53 -21.50 11.98
C PRO A 127 -13.28 -21.24 11.11
N SER A 128 -13.41 -21.17 9.79
CA SER A 128 -12.27 -20.93 8.87
C SER A 128 -11.95 -19.45 8.68
N LEU A 129 -12.88 -18.55 8.98
CA LEU A 129 -12.70 -17.11 8.77
C LEU A 129 -11.64 -16.55 9.72
N THR A 130 -10.64 -15.90 9.14
CA THR A 130 -9.56 -15.22 9.89
C THR A 130 -9.57 -13.71 9.67
N LEU A 131 -10.06 -13.24 8.52
CA LEU A 131 -10.14 -11.83 8.18
C LEU A 131 -11.53 -11.50 7.60
N MET A 132 -12.13 -10.42 8.10
CA MET A 132 -13.39 -9.85 7.60
C MET A 132 -13.27 -8.35 7.45
N GLU A 133 -13.69 -7.84 6.28
CA GLU A 133 -13.85 -6.41 6.05
C GLU A 133 -15.33 -6.11 5.77
N LEU A 134 -15.90 -5.22 6.57
CA LEU A 134 -17.30 -4.80 6.49
C LEU A 134 -17.39 -3.32 6.06
N GLN A 135 -18.32 -3.02 5.16
CA GLN A 135 -18.71 -1.64 4.87
C GLN A 135 -19.87 -1.20 5.80
N THR A 136 -20.11 0.10 5.86
CA THR A 136 -21.06 0.77 6.76
C THR A 136 -22.39 0.03 6.94
N ASP A 137 -23.08 -0.30 5.84
CA ASP A 137 -24.43 -0.91 5.88
C ASP A 137 -24.45 -2.32 6.49
N GLN A 138 -23.28 -2.95 6.59
CA GLN A 138 -23.11 -4.31 7.12
C GLN A 138 -22.67 -4.31 8.59
N ILE A 139 -22.26 -3.16 9.12
CA ILE A 139 -21.81 -3.04 10.52
C ILE A 139 -23.06 -2.86 11.40
N THR A 140 -23.65 -3.97 11.81
CA THR A 140 -24.86 -4.01 12.63
C THR A 140 -24.71 -4.97 13.80
N ALA A 141 -25.48 -4.78 14.88
CA ALA A 141 -25.42 -5.65 16.05
C ALA A 141 -25.63 -7.14 15.71
N PRO A 142 -26.60 -7.54 14.86
CA PRO A 142 -26.74 -8.95 14.45
C PRO A 142 -25.52 -9.53 13.73
N VAL A 143 -24.90 -8.77 12.81
CA VAL A 143 -23.70 -9.24 12.08
C VAL A 143 -22.53 -9.42 13.03
N LEU A 144 -22.28 -8.45 13.91
CA LEU A 144 -21.19 -8.51 14.89
C LEU A 144 -21.40 -9.67 15.88
N HIS A 145 -22.64 -9.91 16.31
CA HIS A 145 -23.01 -11.06 17.15
C HIS A 145 -22.72 -12.39 16.42
N GLU A 146 -23.12 -12.52 15.15
CA GLU A 146 -22.92 -13.76 14.39
C GLU A 146 -21.45 -14.02 14.14
N LEU A 147 -20.64 -12.99 13.84
CA LEU A 147 -19.19 -13.11 13.74
C LEU A 147 -18.56 -13.55 15.07
N ALA A 148 -18.99 -12.98 16.20
CA ALA A 148 -18.47 -13.34 17.52
C ALA A 148 -18.76 -14.82 17.89
N THR A 149 -19.92 -15.33 17.49
CA THR A 149 -20.39 -16.67 17.86
C THR A 149 -19.96 -17.77 16.89
N LYS A 150 -19.94 -17.48 15.59
CA LYS A 150 -19.68 -18.47 14.53
C LYS A 150 -18.24 -18.47 14.01
N CYS A 151 -17.48 -17.39 14.21
CA CYS A 151 -16.14 -17.23 13.66
C CYS A 151 -15.05 -17.13 14.77
N PRO A 152 -14.79 -18.20 15.53
CA PRO A 152 -13.88 -18.17 16.67
C PRO A 152 -12.41 -17.91 16.30
N ASN A 153 -12.05 -18.07 15.03
CA ASN A 153 -10.70 -17.85 14.51
C ASN A 153 -10.53 -16.47 13.84
N LEU A 154 -11.53 -15.59 13.95
CA LEU A 154 -11.44 -14.23 13.41
C LEU A 154 -10.40 -13.43 14.19
N GLN A 155 -9.35 -13.01 13.48
CA GLN A 155 -8.20 -12.27 14.03
C GLN A 155 -8.09 -10.84 13.48
N TYR A 156 -8.59 -10.60 12.26
CA TYR A 156 -8.49 -9.33 11.57
C TYR A 156 -9.90 -8.85 11.21
N LEU A 157 -10.29 -7.69 11.72
CA LEU A 157 -11.59 -7.10 11.44
C LEU A 157 -11.43 -5.65 11.00
N THR A 158 -12.00 -5.32 9.83
CA THR A 158 -12.11 -3.95 9.35
C THR A 158 -13.56 -3.50 9.39
N LEU A 159 -13.80 -2.38 10.05
CA LEU A 159 -15.08 -1.70 10.16
C LEU A 159 -14.98 -0.37 9.40
N ASP A 160 -15.55 -0.31 8.21
CA ASP A 160 -15.47 0.85 7.33
C ASP A 160 -16.72 1.73 7.45
N PHE A 161 -16.61 2.81 8.21
CA PHE A 161 -17.66 3.81 8.37
C PHE A 161 -17.48 5.01 7.41
N SER A 162 -16.48 5.01 6.52
CA SER A 162 -16.14 6.18 5.69
C SER A 162 -17.28 6.68 4.80
N SER A 163 -18.23 5.83 4.44
CA SER A 163 -19.42 6.19 3.66
C SER A 163 -20.69 6.40 4.50
N ALA A 164 -20.57 6.40 5.83
CA ALA A 164 -21.71 6.48 6.71
C ALA A 164 -22.28 7.91 6.74
N THR A 165 -23.59 8.03 6.53
CA THR A 165 -24.34 9.28 6.73
C THR A 165 -25.14 9.28 8.04
N GLN A 166 -25.38 8.09 8.58
CA GLN A 166 -25.98 7.88 9.90
C GLN A 166 -25.52 6.54 10.47
N LEU A 167 -25.45 6.43 11.79
CA LEU A 167 -25.14 5.16 12.44
C LEU A 167 -26.38 4.33 12.72
N HIS A 168 -26.21 3.01 12.64
CA HIS A 168 -27.19 2.08 13.22
C HIS A 168 -27.23 2.23 14.74
N ASP A 169 -28.39 1.92 15.33
CA ASP A 169 -28.46 1.79 16.78
C ASP A 169 -27.72 0.51 17.23
N PHE A 170 -26.73 0.69 18.08
CA PHE A 170 -25.96 -0.40 18.71
C PHE A 170 -26.40 -0.67 20.16
N ALA A 171 -27.59 -0.20 20.57
CA ALA A 171 -28.09 -0.41 21.94
C ALA A 171 -28.10 -1.89 22.31
N ASP A 172 -28.49 -2.76 21.37
CA ASP A 172 -28.59 -4.21 21.53
C ASP A 172 -27.27 -4.96 21.33
N LEU A 173 -26.15 -4.27 21.07
CA LEU A 173 -24.86 -4.91 20.92
C LEU A 173 -24.36 -5.44 22.26
N GLN A 174 -24.42 -6.77 22.45
CA GLN A 174 -24.00 -7.46 23.65
C GLN A 174 -22.72 -8.27 23.47
N THR A 175 -22.35 -8.59 22.24
CA THR A 175 -21.20 -9.41 21.90
C THR A 175 -20.44 -8.82 20.70
N PHE A 176 -19.13 -9.00 20.74
CA PHE A 176 -18.21 -8.57 19.69
C PHE A 176 -17.06 -9.60 19.58
N PRO A 177 -16.43 -9.80 18.43
CA PRO A 177 -15.28 -10.71 18.31
C PRO A 177 -14.16 -10.35 19.31
N ALA A 178 -13.88 -11.26 20.26
CA ALA A 178 -12.98 -10.98 21.40
C ALA A 178 -11.55 -11.50 21.21
N ARG A 179 -11.25 -12.18 20.09
CA ARG A 179 -9.92 -12.75 19.80
C ARG A 179 -9.20 -12.01 18.67
N LEU A 180 -9.54 -10.74 18.50
CA LEU A 180 -8.92 -9.94 17.46
C LEU A 180 -7.45 -9.66 17.80
N HIS A 181 -6.59 -9.89 16.81
CA HIS A 181 -5.21 -9.43 16.78
C HIS A 181 -5.14 -8.01 16.19
N SER A 182 -5.91 -7.76 15.15
CA SER A 182 -5.94 -6.46 14.45
C SER A 182 -7.36 -5.96 14.29
N LEU A 183 -7.57 -4.68 14.61
CA LEU A 183 -8.80 -3.95 14.40
C LEU A 183 -8.52 -2.69 13.57
N THR A 184 -9.24 -2.54 12.46
CA THR A 184 -9.22 -1.33 11.63
C THR A 184 -10.59 -0.65 11.69
N ILE A 185 -10.61 0.64 11.96
CA ILE A 185 -11.80 1.48 11.98
C ILE A 185 -11.56 2.64 11.02
N CYS A 186 -12.29 2.70 9.90
CA CYS A 186 -12.27 3.84 9.00
C CYS A 186 -13.37 4.81 9.45
N LEU A 187 -12.98 6.05 9.75
CA LEU A 187 -13.90 7.08 10.25
C LEU A 187 -14.68 7.74 9.11
N SER A 188 -15.81 8.33 9.46
CA SER A 188 -16.54 9.32 8.65
C SER A 188 -16.49 10.66 9.37
N GLU A 189 -16.47 11.76 8.65
CA GLU A 189 -16.45 13.11 9.20
C GLU A 189 -17.68 13.47 10.01
N ASN A 190 -18.81 12.92 9.57
CA ASN A 190 -20.12 13.33 10.06
C ASN A 190 -20.68 12.40 11.15
N ILE A 191 -19.92 11.42 11.65
CA ILE A 191 -20.45 10.41 12.56
C ILE A 191 -19.61 10.29 13.83
N PHE A 192 -20.31 10.49 14.95
CA PHE A 192 -19.73 10.32 16.27
C PHE A 192 -19.77 8.84 16.71
N LEU A 193 -18.60 8.21 16.75
CA LEU A 193 -18.46 6.76 17.01
C LEU A 193 -18.29 6.38 18.50
N GLU A 194 -18.21 7.33 19.42
CA GLU A 194 -17.96 7.03 20.84
C GLU A 194 -19.04 6.10 21.44
N GLY A 195 -20.30 6.25 21.02
CA GLY A 195 -21.38 5.36 21.45
C GLY A 195 -21.15 3.91 21.06
N PHE A 196 -20.72 3.65 19.85
CA PHE A 196 -20.34 2.32 19.35
C PHE A 196 -19.09 1.80 20.07
N LEU A 197 -18.03 2.60 20.16
CA LEU A 197 -16.78 2.21 20.79
C LEU A 197 -16.97 1.81 22.27
N ARG A 198 -17.81 2.54 23.00
CA ARG A 198 -18.17 2.21 24.38
C ARG A 198 -18.73 0.79 24.53
N LYS A 199 -19.45 0.30 23.52
CA LYS A 199 -19.98 -1.07 23.51
C LYS A 199 -18.91 -2.13 23.28
N ILE A 200 -17.85 -1.81 22.53
CA ILE A 200 -16.81 -2.79 22.18
C ILE A 200 -15.56 -2.74 23.08
N TYR A 201 -15.39 -1.74 23.94
CA TYR A 201 -14.19 -1.58 24.79
C TYR A 201 -13.86 -2.82 25.62
N SER A 202 -14.85 -3.55 26.14
CA SER A 202 -14.62 -4.76 26.92
C SER A 202 -14.10 -5.95 26.08
N PHE A 203 -14.16 -5.90 24.76
CA PHE A 203 -13.81 -7.00 23.86
C PHE A 203 -12.46 -6.82 23.16
N ILE A 204 -11.93 -5.59 23.10
CA ILE A 204 -10.73 -5.26 22.31
C ILE A 204 -9.40 -5.36 23.07
N GLY A 205 -9.40 -5.89 24.29
CA GLY A 205 -8.20 -5.99 25.14
C GLY A 205 -7.09 -6.89 24.58
N THR A 206 -7.39 -7.76 23.63
CA THR A 206 -6.41 -8.64 22.95
C THR A 206 -5.76 -7.99 21.73
N VAL A 207 -6.25 -6.82 21.28
CA VAL A 207 -5.78 -6.15 20.07
C VAL A 207 -4.33 -5.68 20.25
N GLU A 208 -3.46 -6.14 19.36
CA GLU A 208 -2.06 -5.72 19.27
C GLU A 208 -1.84 -4.67 18.17
N VAL A 209 -2.72 -4.64 17.19
CA VAL A 209 -2.64 -3.76 16.02
C VAL A 209 -3.96 -3.00 15.86
N LEU A 210 -3.90 -1.67 15.98
CA LEU A 210 -5.06 -0.80 15.85
C LEU A 210 -4.84 0.24 14.77
N HIS A 211 -5.77 0.27 13.81
CA HIS A 211 -5.84 1.31 12.79
C HIS A 211 -7.10 2.12 12.98
N VAL A 212 -6.93 3.40 13.13
CA VAL A 212 -7.98 4.39 13.07
C VAL A 212 -7.65 5.31 11.90
N ILE A 213 -8.41 5.19 10.83
CA ILE A 213 -8.16 5.87 9.56
C ILE A 213 -9.17 7.01 9.43
N GLY A 214 -8.69 8.23 9.37
CA GLY A 214 -9.50 9.42 9.11
C GLY A 214 -9.74 9.65 7.63
N THR A 215 -10.43 10.72 7.30
CA THR A 215 -10.80 11.09 5.94
C THR A 215 -9.82 12.05 5.29
N PHE A 216 -8.95 12.68 6.09
CA PHE A 216 -8.00 13.68 5.61
C PHE A 216 -8.70 14.81 4.80
N GLU A 217 -9.85 15.31 5.20
CA GLU A 217 -10.36 16.54 4.61
C GLU A 217 -9.74 17.75 5.33
N LYS A 218 -9.29 18.70 4.54
CA LYS A 218 -8.77 19.96 5.07
C LYS A 218 -9.97 20.74 5.57
N TRP A 219 -9.92 21.18 6.82
CA TRP A 219 -10.87 22.12 7.37
C TRP A 219 -10.87 23.37 6.49
N GLU A 220 -12.03 23.83 6.08
CA GLU A 220 -12.16 25.20 5.60
C GLU A 220 -11.97 26.10 6.81
N GLU A 221 -11.26 27.23 6.64
CA GLU A 221 -10.82 28.11 7.73
C GLU A 221 -11.98 28.71 8.57
N ASP A 222 -13.23 28.46 8.17
CA ASP A 222 -14.45 28.97 8.78
C ASP A 222 -15.18 27.98 9.72
N GLU A 223 -14.69 26.75 9.92
CA GLU A 223 -15.30 25.81 10.84
C GLU A 223 -14.77 26.00 12.27
N GLU A 224 -15.63 26.51 13.14
CA GLU A 224 -15.31 26.96 14.49
C GLU A 224 -14.91 25.87 15.49
N GLU A 225 -15.19 24.58 15.24
CA GLU A 225 -14.87 23.52 16.22
C GLU A 225 -14.49 22.18 15.57
N VAL A 226 -13.32 21.65 15.96
CA VAL A 226 -12.87 20.30 15.61
C VAL A 226 -13.48 19.30 16.59
N TYR A 227 -14.42 18.48 16.13
CA TYR A 227 -15.04 17.46 16.98
C TYR A 227 -14.22 16.17 17.01
N GLU A 228 -13.90 15.69 18.22
CA GLU A 228 -13.35 14.35 18.39
C GLU A 228 -14.42 13.31 18.13
N THR A 229 -14.41 12.70 16.96
CA THR A 229 -15.34 11.61 16.58
C THR A 229 -15.14 10.35 17.43
N ILE A 230 -13.97 10.20 18.03
CA ILE A 230 -13.60 9.13 18.96
C ILE A 230 -12.72 9.68 20.10
N ASN A 231 -12.79 9.04 21.26
CA ASN A 231 -11.92 9.39 22.37
C ASN A 231 -10.67 8.48 22.42
N ILE A 232 -9.54 8.99 21.93
CA ILE A 232 -8.26 8.27 21.84
C ILE A 232 -7.79 7.84 23.23
N SER A 233 -7.98 8.67 24.24
CA SER A 233 -7.56 8.35 25.62
C SER A 233 -8.31 7.17 26.22
N LYS A 234 -9.58 7.00 25.91
CA LYS A 234 -10.35 5.81 26.30
C LYS A 234 -9.95 4.59 25.48
N LEU A 235 -9.78 4.75 24.18
CA LEU A 235 -9.40 3.65 23.28
C LEU A 235 -8.08 3.01 23.75
N LYS A 236 -7.04 3.80 24.01
CA LYS A 236 -5.76 3.29 24.51
C LYS A 236 -5.86 2.56 25.85
N SER A 237 -6.76 3.00 26.74
CA SER A 237 -6.93 2.38 28.07
C SER A 237 -7.53 0.97 27.99
N HIS A 238 -8.24 0.67 26.90
CA HIS A 238 -8.87 -0.63 26.65
C HIS A 238 -8.07 -1.54 25.71
N THR A 239 -6.90 -1.09 25.22
CA THR A 239 -6.00 -1.85 24.36
C THR A 239 -4.58 -1.94 24.93
N PRO A 240 -4.38 -2.56 26.12
CA PRO A 240 -3.11 -2.54 26.84
C PRO A 240 -1.98 -3.30 26.12
N ASN A 241 -2.32 -4.22 25.22
CA ASN A 241 -1.36 -5.06 24.47
C ASN A 241 -0.92 -4.43 23.14
N LEU A 242 -1.27 -3.17 22.90
CA LEU A 242 -1.05 -2.52 21.62
C LEU A 242 0.45 -2.36 21.33
N ARG A 243 0.85 -2.85 20.16
CA ARG A 243 2.21 -2.75 19.59
C ARG A 243 2.25 -1.82 18.39
N VAL A 244 1.18 -1.78 17.60
CA VAL A 244 1.06 -0.93 16.42
C VAL A 244 -0.17 -0.04 16.55
N LEU A 245 0.02 1.26 16.47
CA LEU A 245 -1.04 2.27 16.43
C LEU A 245 -0.90 3.13 15.19
N ASN A 246 -1.92 3.12 14.36
CA ASN A 246 -2.02 4.00 13.20
C ASN A 246 -3.22 4.94 13.36
N LEU A 247 -2.94 6.24 13.33
CA LEU A 247 -3.92 7.33 13.44
C LEU A 247 -3.94 8.18 12.16
N TRP A 248 -3.82 7.55 11.01
CA TRP A 248 -3.69 8.21 9.72
C TRP A 248 -4.85 9.15 9.41
N GLY A 249 -4.52 10.40 9.03
CA GLY A 249 -5.48 11.37 8.49
C GLY A 249 -6.55 11.86 9.48
N ILE A 250 -6.27 11.82 10.79
CA ILE A 250 -7.20 12.26 11.82
C ILE A 250 -6.89 13.71 12.21
N PRO A 251 -7.75 14.67 11.88
CA PRO A 251 -7.45 16.11 12.04
C PRO A 251 -7.35 16.56 13.51
N PHE A 252 -8.07 15.94 14.43
CA PHE A 252 -8.08 16.30 15.86
C PHE A 252 -6.92 15.65 16.66
N VAL A 253 -6.06 14.83 16.06
CA VAL A 253 -4.90 14.26 16.76
C VAL A 253 -3.82 15.32 16.94
N THR A 254 -3.46 15.58 18.18
CA THR A 254 -2.44 16.55 18.61
C THR A 254 -1.29 15.86 19.37
N ASP A 255 -0.24 16.60 19.68
CA ASP A 255 0.86 16.12 20.52
C ASP A 255 0.42 15.72 21.93
N GLU A 256 -0.64 16.30 22.48
CA GLU A 256 -1.22 15.89 23.77
C GLU A 256 -1.74 14.46 23.73
N HIS A 257 -2.37 14.07 22.63
CA HIS A 257 -2.80 12.68 22.40
C HIS A 257 -1.60 11.73 22.34
N ILE A 258 -0.51 12.12 21.64
CA ILE A 258 0.71 11.30 21.53
C ILE A 258 1.38 11.18 22.90
N GLU A 259 1.44 12.25 23.68
CA GLU A 259 1.98 12.21 25.04
C GLU A 259 1.14 11.30 25.95
N SER A 260 -0.16 11.39 25.84
CA SER A 260 -1.10 10.51 26.53
C SER A 260 -0.92 9.04 26.14
N ILE A 261 -0.77 8.73 24.83
CA ILE A 261 -0.48 7.39 24.30
C ILE A 261 0.84 6.88 24.88
N SER A 262 1.90 7.65 24.79
CA SER A 262 3.24 7.26 25.27
C SER A 262 3.27 6.90 26.75
N SER A 263 2.43 7.55 27.56
CA SER A 263 2.34 7.29 29.00
C SER A 263 1.68 5.95 29.34
N SER A 264 0.88 5.40 28.44
CA SER A 264 0.05 4.21 28.68
C SER A 264 0.47 2.97 27.89
N LEU A 265 1.24 3.13 26.81
CA LEU A 265 1.62 2.06 25.88
C LEU A 265 3.16 1.91 25.78
N PRO A 266 3.85 1.46 26.83
CA PRO A 266 5.32 1.36 26.84
C PRO A 266 5.85 0.29 25.89
N HIS A 267 4.99 -0.61 25.40
CA HIS A 267 5.33 -1.70 24.48
C HIS A 267 5.11 -1.34 22.99
N LEU A 268 4.76 -0.08 22.71
CA LEU A 268 4.53 0.39 21.36
C LEU A 268 5.79 0.22 20.49
N GLU A 269 5.64 -0.44 19.36
CA GLU A 269 6.70 -0.72 18.38
C GLU A 269 6.55 0.13 17.11
N CYS A 270 5.32 0.47 16.73
CA CYS A 270 5.03 1.30 15.58
C CYS A 270 3.97 2.35 15.91
N LEU A 271 4.25 3.60 15.55
CA LEU A 271 3.31 4.72 15.59
C LEU A 271 3.26 5.41 14.24
N SER A 272 2.06 5.57 13.70
CA SER A 272 1.82 6.41 12.53
C SER A 272 0.82 7.50 12.87
N VAL A 273 1.22 8.74 12.61
CA VAL A 273 0.39 9.95 12.66
C VAL A 273 0.44 10.69 11.32
N ASN A 274 0.62 9.94 10.23
CA ASN A 274 0.63 10.51 8.89
C ASN A 274 -0.64 11.32 8.64
N PHE A 275 -0.48 12.49 8.05
CA PHE A 275 -1.58 13.42 7.72
C PHE A 275 -2.34 13.97 8.93
N CYS A 276 -1.77 13.89 10.14
CA CYS A 276 -2.30 14.55 11.34
C CYS A 276 -1.70 15.96 11.45
N GLN A 277 -2.33 16.94 10.82
CA GLN A 277 -1.78 18.31 10.66
C GLN A 277 -1.63 19.06 11.98
N ALA A 278 -2.30 18.66 13.05
CA ALA A 278 -2.17 19.28 14.37
C ALA A 278 -0.97 18.75 15.19
N VAL A 279 -0.19 17.79 14.63
CA VAL A 279 1.01 17.25 15.28
C VAL A 279 2.23 18.05 14.86
N ASN A 280 2.90 18.70 15.84
CA ASN A 280 4.09 19.52 15.61
C ASN A 280 5.39 18.91 16.18
N GLY A 281 5.31 17.74 16.83
CA GLY A 281 6.46 17.02 17.35
C GLY A 281 6.88 17.38 18.78
N SER A 282 6.16 18.25 19.49
CA SER A 282 6.49 18.61 20.88
C SER A 282 6.44 17.42 21.83
N SER A 283 5.67 16.39 21.50
CA SER A 283 5.55 15.11 22.23
C SER A 283 6.70 14.13 21.98
N LEU A 284 7.55 14.33 20.96
CA LEU A 284 8.59 13.37 20.56
C LEU A 284 9.56 13.04 21.68
N LYS A 285 9.93 14.02 22.49
CA LYS A 285 10.80 13.79 23.64
C LYS A 285 10.21 12.79 24.63
N SER A 286 8.97 12.99 25.02
CA SER A 286 8.24 12.08 25.92
C SER A 286 8.04 10.70 25.28
N LEU A 287 7.69 10.66 24.00
CA LEU A 287 7.48 9.44 23.23
C LEU A 287 8.73 8.56 23.22
N LEU A 288 9.89 9.10 22.82
CA LEU A 288 11.15 8.36 22.74
C LEU A 288 11.71 7.98 24.12
N GLN A 289 11.38 8.75 25.16
CA GLN A 289 11.76 8.42 26.53
C GLN A 289 10.95 7.27 27.12
N ARG A 290 9.66 7.17 26.80
CA ARG A 290 8.73 6.19 27.38
C ARG A 290 8.60 4.92 26.54
N CYS A 291 8.50 5.05 25.21
CA CYS A 291 8.32 3.92 24.29
C CYS A 291 9.68 3.38 23.79
N LYS A 292 10.41 2.66 24.64
CA LYS A 292 11.76 2.14 24.32
C LYS A 292 11.80 1.05 23.24
N ARG A 293 10.66 0.54 22.83
CA ARG A 293 10.54 -0.46 21.76
C ARG A 293 10.09 0.14 20.44
N LEU A 294 9.94 1.46 20.35
CA LEU A 294 9.46 2.13 19.15
C LEU A 294 10.51 2.01 18.03
N ARG A 295 10.21 1.22 17.01
CA ARG A 295 11.07 0.92 15.87
C ARG A 295 10.61 1.57 14.56
N SER A 296 9.32 1.89 14.48
CA SER A 296 8.71 2.47 13.28
C SER A 296 7.93 3.72 13.65
N LEU A 297 8.28 4.86 13.05
CA LEU A 297 7.67 6.16 13.30
C LEU A 297 7.34 6.86 11.99
N HIS A 298 6.05 7.10 11.77
CA HIS A 298 5.54 7.72 10.54
C HIS A 298 4.83 9.02 10.85
N MET A 299 5.34 10.13 10.29
CA MET A 299 4.88 11.50 10.53
C MET A 299 4.75 12.28 9.20
N GLU A 300 4.40 11.59 8.11
CA GLU A 300 4.23 12.20 6.79
C GLU A 300 3.17 13.29 6.84
N GLN A 301 3.46 14.42 6.23
CA GLN A 301 2.54 15.56 6.08
C GLN A 301 1.95 16.04 7.44
N THR A 302 2.80 16.14 8.44
CA THR A 302 2.54 16.79 9.72
C THR A 302 3.23 18.17 9.76
N THR A 303 2.91 18.99 10.75
CA THR A 303 3.49 20.35 10.91
C THR A 303 4.71 20.35 11.83
N LEU A 304 5.65 19.39 11.63
CA LEU A 304 6.82 19.22 12.50
C LEU A 304 7.61 20.53 12.66
N ASP A 305 7.87 20.93 13.91
CA ASP A 305 8.78 21.99 14.25
C ASP A 305 10.22 21.46 14.41
N SER A 306 11.17 22.03 13.66
CA SER A 306 12.58 21.64 13.72
C SER A 306 13.16 21.68 15.14
N LYS A 307 12.78 22.67 15.96
CA LYS A 307 13.26 22.77 17.35
C LYS A 307 12.71 21.66 18.22
N ALA A 308 11.43 21.30 18.05
CA ALA A 308 10.82 20.19 18.77
C ALA A 308 11.50 18.85 18.44
N VAL A 309 11.78 18.61 17.16
CA VAL A 309 12.51 17.43 16.70
C VAL A 309 13.93 17.39 17.26
N MET A 310 14.67 18.51 17.24
CA MET A 310 16.04 18.59 17.78
C MET A 310 16.10 18.45 19.30
N ASN A 311 15.04 18.81 20.03
CA ASN A 311 14.96 18.65 21.49
C ASN A 311 14.66 17.21 21.93
N ALA A 312 14.29 16.33 21.01
CA ALA A 312 14.04 14.91 21.30
C ALA A 312 15.35 14.12 21.39
N CYS A 313 15.35 13.07 22.22
CA CYS A 313 16.55 12.26 22.50
C CYS A 313 16.66 11.09 21.49
N TRP A 314 17.24 11.33 20.34
CA TRP A 314 17.39 10.33 19.28
C TRP A 314 18.56 9.36 19.48
N ASP A 315 19.61 9.75 20.22
CA ASP A 315 20.85 8.98 20.37
C ASP A 315 20.68 7.54 20.87
N ASN A 316 19.63 7.30 21.67
CA ASN A 316 19.32 5.97 22.23
C ASN A 316 18.07 5.35 21.60
N SER A 317 17.61 5.89 20.49
CA SER A 317 16.42 5.34 19.83
C SER A 317 16.75 4.04 19.10
N VAL A 318 15.76 3.16 19.04
CA VAL A 318 15.84 1.90 18.29
C VAL A 318 15.09 2.00 16.95
N ILE A 319 14.85 3.22 16.47
CA ILE A 319 14.12 3.48 15.23
C ILE A 319 14.84 2.83 14.05
N GLU A 320 14.11 1.99 13.33
CA GLU A 320 14.52 1.31 12.11
C GLU A 320 13.76 1.82 10.88
N GLU A 321 12.54 2.35 11.07
CA GLU A 321 11.69 2.88 10.00
C GLU A 321 11.25 4.30 10.35
N LEU A 322 11.54 5.25 9.46
CA LEU A 322 11.18 6.65 9.62
C LEU A 322 10.53 7.19 8.35
N ASN A 323 9.35 7.79 8.51
CA ASN A 323 8.68 8.54 7.46
C ASN A 323 8.47 9.99 7.93
N ILE A 324 9.12 10.92 7.26
CA ILE A 324 9.06 12.36 7.46
C ILE A 324 8.73 13.10 6.15
N ALA A 325 8.18 12.39 5.19
CA ALA A 325 7.86 12.97 3.88
C ALA A 325 6.89 14.16 4.00
N ALA A 326 7.07 15.13 3.13
CA ALA A 326 6.22 16.31 3.04
C ALA A 326 6.07 17.07 4.38
N THR A 327 7.15 17.14 5.16
CA THR A 327 7.28 18.01 6.35
C THR A 327 8.19 19.19 6.05
N ASP A 328 8.10 20.26 6.85
CA ASP A 328 8.89 21.49 6.64
C ASP A 328 10.03 21.61 7.68
N ILE A 329 10.81 20.53 7.85
CA ILE A 329 11.97 20.54 8.76
C ILE A 329 13.24 21.03 8.06
N SER A 330 14.05 21.82 8.77
CA SER A 330 15.24 22.45 8.21
C SER A 330 16.36 21.44 7.90
N SER A 331 17.33 21.85 7.02
CA SER A 331 18.51 21.04 6.72
C SER A 331 19.34 20.72 7.96
N GLU A 332 19.48 21.66 8.90
CA GLU A 332 20.18 21.43 10.17
C GLU A 332 19.49 20.37 11.02
N CYS A 333 18.15 20.41 11.04
CA CYS A 333 17.35 19.39 11.74
C CYS A 333 17.50 18.02 11.11
N LEU A 334 17.52 17.93 9.77
CA LEU A 334 17.75 16.67 9.05
C LEU A 334 19.13 16.09 9.35
N ILE A 335 20.19 16.91 9.31
CA ILE A 335 21.56 16.51 9.67
C ILE A 335 21.59 15.99 11.11
N TYR A 336 21.01 16.75 12.05
CA TYR A 336 20.95 16.35 13.44
C TYR A 336 20.26 15.02 13.64
N LEU A 337 19.10 14.82 13.02
CA LEU A 337 18.26 13.62 13.13
C LEU A 337 18.97 12.40 12.53
N LEU A 338 19.38 12.47 11.26
CA LEU A 338 19.96 11.34 10.53
C LEU A 338 21.33 10.92 11.08
N SER A 339 22.12 11.86 11.62
CA SER A 339 23.40 11.54 12.27
C SER A 339 23.27 10.79 13.60
N ARG A 340 22.04 10.61 14.14
CA ARG A 340 21.81 9.91 15.41
C ARG A 340 21.06 8.58 15.25
N LEU A 341 20.46 8.33 14.09
CA LEU A 341 19.66 7.13 13.81
C LEU A 341 20.54 5.98 13.25
N SER A 342 21.34 5.35 14.10
CA SER A 342 22.27 4.28 13.71
C SER A 342 21.61 2.93 13.35
N ASN A 343 20.30 2.79 13.57
CA ASN A 343 19.58 1.56 13.27
C ASN A 343 18.65 1.68 12.05
N LEU A 344 18.68 2.82 11.36
CA LEU A 344 17.75 3.11 10.28
C LEU A 344 17.90 2.14 9.12
N ARG A 345 16.82 1.48 8.73
CA ARG A 345 16.72 0.51 7.64
C ARG A 345 15.81 0.99 6.52
N TRP A 346 14.83 1.80 6.84
CA TRP A 346 13.86 2.33 5.90
C TRP A 346 13.66 3.81 6.18
N LEU A 347 13.92 4.64 5.17
CA LEU A 347 13.71 6.09 5.24
C LEU A 347 12.82 6.51 4.10
N ARG A 348 11.74 7.23 4.41
CA ARG A 348 10.99 8.05 3.48
C ARG A 348 11.11 9.51 3.87
N ALA A 349 11.81 10.25 3.03
CA ALA A 349 12.06 11.70 3.14
C ALA A 349 11.69 12.38 1.81
N ALA A 350 10.58 11.92 1.21
CA ALA A 350 10.05 12.43 -0.05
C ALA A 350 9.50 13.85 0.11
N VAL A 351 9.60 14.66 -0.95
CA VAL A 351 9.05 16.02 -1.00
C VAL A 351 9.58 16.91 0.13
N LEU A 352 10.87 16.83 0.40
CA LEU A 352 11.56 17.68 1.36
C LEU A 352 12.44 18.69 0.62
N GLU A 353 12.04 19.97 0.60
CA GLU A 353 12.82 21.05 -0.03
C GLU A 353 14.20 21.22 0.62
N HIS A 354 14.30 20.93 1.92
CA HIS A 354 15.52 21.08 2.71
C HIS A 354 16.41 19.82 2.74
N PHE A 355 16.07 18.76 2.00
CA PHE A 355 16.97 17.61 1.84
C PHE A 355 17.99 17.91 0.74
N THR A 356 19.09 18.56 1.15
CA THR A 356 20.15 19.05 0.25
C THR A 356 21.34 18.09 0.17
N ASP A 357 22.26 18.34 -0.78
CA ASP A 357 23.53 17.61 -0.89
C ASP A 357 24.30 17.59 0.44
N LYS A 358 24.33 18.71 1.16
CA LYS A 358 24.97 18.78 2.48
C LYS A 358 24.38 17.80 3.49
N VAL A 359 23.05 17.64 3.50
CA VAL A 359 22.39 16.67 4.38
C VAL A 359 22.84 15.26 4.04
N LEU A 360 22.91 14.91 2.75
CA LEU A 360 23.32 13.59 2.30
C LEU A 360 24.81 13.33 2.61
N GLU A 361 25.69 14.30 2.39
CA GLU A 361 27.13 14.24 2.69
C GLU A 361 27.39 14.02 4.19
N GLU A 362 26.76 14.83 5.06
CA GLU A 362 26.92 14.70 6.52
C GLU A 362 26.34 13.36 7.02
N TRP A 363 25.27 12.88 6.41
CA TRP A 363 24.72 11.57 6.74
C TRP A 363 25.66 10.43 6.32
N ILE A 364 26.27 10.50 5.14
CA ILE A 364 27.32 9.57 4.69
C ILE A 364 28.49 9.57 5.68
N GLN A 365 28.98 10.75 6.06
CA GLN A 365 30.13 10.89 6.98
C GLN A 365 29.83 10.33 8.37
N SER A 366 28.57 10.40 8.83
CA SER A 366 28.17 9.80 10.11
C SER A 366 28.22 8.26 10.14
N GLY A 367 28.26 7.61 8.98
CA GLY A 367 28.23 6.14 8.85
C GLY A 367 26.89 5.48 9.18
N ASN A 368 25.86 6.24 9.51
CA ASN A 368 24.54 5.72 9.94
C ASN A 368 23.69 5.16 8.80
N CYS A 369 24.15 5.29 7.55
CA CYS A 369 23.53 4.64 6.38
C CYS A 369 23.84 3.14 6.25
N SER A 370 24.72 2.58 7.09
CA SER A 370 25.25 1.21 6.94
C SER A 370 24.18 0.09 7.02
N LYS A 371 23.04 0.35 7.64
CA LYS A 371 21.93 -0.61 7.74
C LYS A 371 20.77 -0.32 6.81
N LEU A 372 20.83 0.76 6.02
CA LEU A 372 19.74 1.21 5.19
C LEU A 372 19.47 0.21 4.06
N THR A 373 18.22 -0.24 3.96
CA THR A 373 17.76 -1.19 2.93
C THR A 373 16.74 -0.58 1.99
N ALA A 374 16.09 0.52 2.38
CA ALA A 374 15.11 1.21 1.53
C ALA A 374 15.22 2.72 1.71
N LEU A 375 15.27 3.45 0.60
CA LEU A 375 15.40 4.90 0.55
C LEU A 375 14.39 5.49 -0.42
N ASP A 376 13.55 6.38 0.08
CA ASP A 376 12.56 7.13 -0.69
C ASP A 376 12.86 8.64 -0.59
N LEU A 377 13.36 9.20 -1.68
CA LEU A 377 13.66 10.62 -1.89
C LEU A 377 12.89 11.16 -3.10
N ASP A 378 11.65 10.73 -3.26
CA ASP A 378 10.74 11.20 -4.32
C ASP A 378 10.58 12.72 -4.25
N ASN A 379 10.73 13.42 -5.38
CA ASN A 379 10.59 14.88 -5.46
C ASN A 379 11.50 15.66 -4.48
N CYS A 380 12.77 15.29 -4.35
CA CYS A 380 13.80 16.03 -3.60
C CYS A 380 14.69 16.84 -4.56
N ASP A 381 14.17 17.93 -5.11
CA ASP A 381 14.81 18.71 -6.18
C ASP A 381 16.12 19.41 -5.77
N SER A 382 16.38 19.54 -4.47
CA SER A 382 17.61 20.14 -3.94
C SER A 382 18.85 19.23 -4.05
N LEU A 383 18.66 17.94 -4.38
CA LEU A 383 19.76 17.00 -4.56
C LEU A 383 20.38 17.11 -5.95
N SER A 384 21.72 16.98 -5.99
CA SER A 384 22.47 16.88 -7.24
C SER A 384 22.67 15.41 -7.64
N GLU A 385 22.89 15.21 -8.95
CA GLU A 385 23.28 13.90 -9.49
C GLU A 385 24.57 13.37 -8.83
N GLN A 386 25.55 14.26 -8.59
CA GLN A 386 26.86 13.88 -8.06
C GLN A 386 26.79 13.33 -6.63
N SER A 387 26.04 13.97 -5.73
CA SER A 387 25.89 13.50 -4.35
C SER A 387 25.14 12.17 -4.26
N LEU A 388 24.15 11.96 -5.14
CA LEU A 388 23.46 10.68 -5.24
C LEU A 388 24.35 9.57 -5.79
N ILE A 389 25.20 9.84 -6.79
CA ILE A 389 26.20 8.87 -7.31
C ILE A 389 27.15 8.46 -6.19
N GLU A 390 27.65 9.40 -5.40
CA GLU A 390 28.53 9.13 -4.27
C GLU A 390 27.84 8.23 -3.23
N PHE A 391 26.63 8.55 -2.85
CA PHE A 391 25.83 7.73 -1.93
C PHE A 391 25.64 6.30 -2.48
N LEU A 392 25.22 6.16 -3.74
CA LEU A 392 24.96 4.85 -4.34
C LEU A 392 26.24 4.03 -4.57
N ASN A 393 27.40 4.67 -4.76
CA ASN A 393 28.68 3.97 -4.83
C ASN A 393 29.07 3.31 -3.51
N ILE A 394 28.66 3.90 -2.37
CA ILE A 394 29.00 3.40 -1.04
C ILE A 394 27.93 2.41 -0.53
N TYR A 395 26.65 2.75 -0.68
CA TYR A 395 25.54 2.04 -0.05
C TYR A 395 24.57 1.36 -1.02
N GLY A 396 24.77 1.49 -2.33
CA GLY A 396 23.82 0.99 -3.33
C GLY A 396 23.62 -0.53 -3.28
N GLU A 397 24.66 -1.30 -3.03
CA GLU A 397 24.59 -2.77 -3.03
C GLU A 397 23.66 -3.33 -1.94
N GLN A 398 23.56 -2.65 -0.79
CA GLN A 398 22.70 -3.09 0.32
C GLN A 398 21.21 -2.76 0.13
N LEU A 399 20.86 -1.86 -0.82
CA LEU A 399 19.50 -1.41 -1.02
C LEU A 399 18.62 -2.50 -1.64
N LEU A 400 17.44 -2.68 -1.06
CA LEU A 400 16.34 -3.50 -1.57
C LEU A 400 15.26 -2.65 -2.25
N GLY A 401 15.15 -1.39 -1.87
CA GLY A 401 14.19 -0.44 -2.44
C GLY A 401 14.80 0.94 -2.62
N LEU A 402 14.56 1.54 -3.79
CA LEU A 402 15.00 2.88 -4.13
C LEU A 402 13.89 3.61 -4.88
N ASN A 403 13.49 4.76 -4.37
CA ASN A 403 12.62 5.71 -5.04
C ASN A 403 13.34 7.05 -5.18
N LEU A 404 13.67 7.42 -6.39
CA LEU A 404 14.22 8.72 -6.79
C LEU A 404 13.34 9.36 -7.87
N GLY A 405 12.05 9.02 -7.90
CA GLY A 405 11.09 9.64 -8.79
C GLY A 405 10.96 11.15 -8.55
N GLY A 406 10.44 11.87 -9.53
CA GLY A 406 10.20 13.31 -9.43
C GLY A 406 11.45 14.20 -9.48
N ASN A 407 12.67 13.65 -9.49
CA ASN A 407 13.90 14.43 -9.53
C ASN A 407 14.31 14.76 -10.97
N GLU A 408 14.17 16.02 -11.38
CA GLU A 408 14.36 16.50 -12.76
C GLU A 408 15.79 16.28 -13.32
N LYS A 409 16.78 16.26 -12.45
CA LYS A 409 18.20 16.17 -12.85
C LYS A 409 18.63 14.75 -13.20
N LEU A 410 17.85 13.72 -12.82
CA LEU A 410 18.22 12.31 -12.96
C LEU A 410 17.78 11.76 -14.33
N LEU A 411 18.63 11.98 -15.34
CA LEU A 411 18.41 11.51 -16.70
C LEU A 411 19.00 10.10 -16.90
N GLU A 412 18.94 9.59 -18.14
CA GLU A 412 19.39 8.22 -18.49
C GLU A 412 20.84 7.93 -18.07
N GLN A 413 21.74 8.89 -18.23
CA GLN A 413 23.16 8.76 -17.90
C GLN A 413 23.39 8.42 -16.42
N PHE A 414 22.68 9.10 -15.54
CA PHE A 414 22.68 8.79 -14.11
C PHE A 414 22.27 7.33 -13.87
N TRP A 415 21.17 6.90 -14.47
CA TRP A 415 20.66 5.55 -14.26
C TRP A 415 21.59 4.49 -14.81
N VAL A 416 22.11 4.66 -16.03
CA VAL A 416 23.06 3.71 -16.63
C VAL A 416 24.33 3.56 -15.79
N SER A 417 24.80 4.64 -15.17
CA SER A 417 26.00 4.61 -14.29
C SER A 417 25.73 4.03 -12.89
N SER A 418 24.51 4.21 -12.37
CA SER A 418 24.15 3.86 -10.99
C SER A 418 23.58 2.44 -10.87
N LEU A 419 22.81 1.96 -11.86
CA LEU A 419 22.15 0.64 -11.82
C LEU A 419 23.11 -0.54 -11.56
N PRO A 420 24.36 -0.56 -12.06
CA PRO A 420 25.30 -1.63 -11.74
C PRO A 420 25.65 -1.77 -10.25
N LYS A 421 25.40 -0.74 -9.44
CA LYS A 421 25.63 -0.73 -7.99
C LYS A 421 24.46 -1.29 -7.19
N LEU A 422 23.32 -1.55 -7.84
CA LEU A 422 22.03 -1.87 -7.21
C LEU A 422 21.65 -3.37 -7.37
N SER A 423 22.62 -4.27 -7.27
CA SER A 423 22.47 -5.71 -7.61
C SER A 423 21.42 -6.47 -6.78
N HIS A 424 21.04 -5.96 -5.59
CA HIS A 424 20.06 -6.58 -4.70
C HIS A 424 18.69 -5.93 -4.73
N LEU A 425 18.50 -4.91 -5.58
CA LEU A 425 17.28 -4.12 -5.61
C LEU A 425 16.06 -4.97 -6.00
N GLN A 426 14.95 -4.78 -5.27
CA GLN A 426 13.67 -5.44 -5.50
C GLN A 426 12.59 -4.45 -5.96
N ILE A 427 12.66 -3.20 -5.51
CA ILE A 427 11.72 -2.14 -5.89
C ILE A 427 12.52 -0.94 -6.40
N LEU A 428 12.22 -0.51 -7.61
CA LEU A 428 12.82 0.68 -8.23
C LEU A 428 11.74 1.58 -8.79
N ILE A 429 11.76 2.85 -8.39
CA ILE A 429 10.88 3.90 -8.89
C ILE A 429 11.75 5.01 -9.44
N MET A 430 11.57 5.37 -10.72
CA MET A 430 12.37 6.35 -11.44
C MET A 430 11.53 7.19 -12.41
N GLY A 431 12.08 8.33 -12.81
CA GLY A 431 11.46 9.20 -13.80
C GLY A 431 10.53 10.23 -13.18
N ILE A 432 9.96 11.08 -14.03
CA ILE A 432 9.18 12.27 -13.67
C ILE A 432 7.87 12.24 -14.44
N VAL A 433 6.80 12.63 -13.78
CA VAL A 433 5.51 12.92 -14.42
C VAL A 433 5.47 14.41 -14.81
N GLU A 434 5.11 14.71 -16.03
CA GLU A 434 5.16 16.07 -16.62
C GLU A 434 4.27 17.10 -15.90
N ASP A 435 3.17 16.66 -15.32
CA ASP A 435 2.26 17.55 -14.55
C ASP A 435 2.95 18.21 -13.35
N CYS A 436 4.05 17.63 -12.86
CA CYS A 436 4.81 18.15 -11.74
C CYS A 436 5.95 19.09 -12.16
N CYS A 437 6.49 18.93 -13.40
CA CYS A 437 7.67 19.64 -13.86
C CYS A 437 7.68 19.87 -15.38
N PRO A 438 7.12 20.97 -15.86
CA PRO A 438 6.97 21.25 -17.31
C PRO A 438 8.30 21.54 -18.05
N LYS A 439 9.45 21.47 -17.39
CA LYS A 439 10.73 21.93 -17.95
C LYS A 439 11.64 20.82 -18.52
N VAL A 440 11.31 19.57 -18.37
CA VAL A 440 12.16 18.49 -18.91
C VAL A 440 11.95 18.35 -20.41
N THR A 441 12.87 18.93 -21.19
CA THR A 441 12.87 18.82 -22.67
C THR A 441 13.70 17.65 -23.20
N ALA A 442 14.49 17.02 -22.31
CA ALA A 442 15.38 15.93 -22.67
C ALA A 442 14.61 14.64 -23.01
N LYS A 443 15.03 13.97 -24.08
CA LYS A 443 14.48 12.65 -24.43
C LYS A 443 15.34 11.55 -23.81
N ILE A 444 14.68 10.57 -23.21
CA ILE A 444 15.30 9.45 -22.49
C ILE A 444 15.42 8.23 -23.41
N HIS A 445 16.61 7.71 -23.61
CA HIS A 445 16.86 6.48 -24.33
C HIS A 445 16.52 5.26 -23.45
N ILE A 446 15.23 4.92 -23.39
CA ILE A 446 14.72 3.91 -22.46
C ILE A 446 15.32 2.52 -22.71
N ASP A 447 15.68 2.19 -23.94
CA ASP A 447 16.28 0.90 -24.28
C ASP A 447 17.60 0.67 -23.53
N GLN A 448 18.42 1.71 -23.35
CA GLN A 448 19.68 1.62 -22.60
C GLN A 448 19.42 1.36 -21.11
N VAL A 449 18.43 2.03 -20.53
CA VAL A 449 18.03 1.85 -19.14
C VAL A 449 17.50 0.44 -18.90
N ILE A 450 16.61 -0.05 -19.77
CA ILE A 450 16.04 -1.40 -19.68
C ILE A 450 17.10 -2.48 -19.85
N ASP A 451 18.03 -2.30 -20.81
CA ASP A 451 19.16 -3.23 -20.98
C ASP A 451 20.02 -3.27 -19.71
N CYS A 452 20.37 -2.11 -19.17
CA CYS A 452 21.17 -2.01 -17.94
C CYS A 452 20.46 -2.68 -16.75
N ILE A 453 19.15 -2.46 -16.56
CA ILE A 453 18.33 -3.13 -15.53
C ILE A 453 18.41 -4.65 -15.72
N SER A 454 18.17 -5.13 -16.96
CA SER A 454 18.16 -6.56 -17.27
C SER A 454 19.49 -7.25 -16.98
N GLN A 455 20.60 -6.52 -17.11
CA GLN A 455 21.96 -7.05 -16.88
C GLN A 455 22.35 -7.06 -15.40
N ASN A 456 21.89 -6.09 -14.60
CA ASN A 456 22.42 -5.85 -13.26
C ASN A 456 21.42 -6.15 -12.13
N ILE A 457 20.09 -6.08 -12.38
CA ILE A 457 19.09 -6.16 -11.30
C ILE A 457 18.13 -7.35 -11.51
N ALA A 458 18.65 -8.55 -11.49
CA ALA A 458 17.85 -9.77 -11.72
C ALA A 458 16.78 -10.06 -10.64
N LYS A 459 16.90 -9.44 -9.45
CA LYS A 459 15.98 -9.63 -8.32
C LYS A 459 14.80 -8.65 -8.29
N ILE A 460 14.69 -7.77 -9.28
CA ILE A 460 13.63 -6.76 -9.34
C ILE A 460 12.25 -7.40 -9.34
N LYS A 461 11.37 -6.92 -8.46
CA LYS A 461 9.96 -7.34 -8.32
C LYS A 461 9.00 -6.27 -8.80
N VAL A 462 9.32 -5.02 -8.52
CA VAL A 462 8.52 -3.86 -8.91
C VAL A 462 9.43 -2.86 -9.59
N LEU A 463 9.08 -2.50 -10.82
CA LEU A 463 9.73 -1.45 -11.58
C LEU A 463 8.68 -0.42 -12.00
N GLU A 464 8.86 0.82 -11.61
CA GLU A 464 8.03 1.94 -12.04
C GLU A 464 8.85 2.96 -12.80
N ILE A 465 8.41 3.27 -14.01
CA ILE A 465 9.03 4.23 -14.93
C ILE A 465 8.00 5.33 -15.16
N ARG A 466 8.26 6.51 -14.59
CA ARG A 466 7.31 7.64 -14.57
C ARG A 466 7.46 8.62 -15.72
N TRP A 467 8.52 8.53 -16.54
CA TRP A 467 8.67 9.42 -17.68
C TRP A 467 7.50 9.26 -18.64
N ASP A 468 6.97 10.40 -19.08
CA ASP A 468 5.89 10.41 -20.08
C ASP A 468 6.31 9.75 -21.37
N SER A 469 5.35 9.11 -22.05
CA SER A 469 5.61 8.30 -23.24
C SER A 469 6.25 9.08 -24.39
N ASP A 470 5.93 10.35 -24.54
CA ASP A 470 6.48 11.23 -25.59
C ASP A 470 7.91 11.72 -25.29
N LYS A 471 8.39 11.60 -24.04
CA LYS A 471 9.79 11.81 -23.67
C LYS A 471 10.66 10.58 -23.91
N LEU A 472 10.07 9.41 -24.05
CA LEU A 472 10.81 8.17 -24.27
C LEU A 472 11.24 8.04 -25.73
N ARG A 473 12.52 7.74 -25.95
CA ARG A 473 13.05 7.28 -27.23
C ARG A 473 13.31 5.79 -27.14
N PHE A 474 12.77 5.07 -28.09
CA PHE A 474 12.97 3.64 -28.23
C PHE A 474 13.17 3.28 -29.72
N SER A 475 13.79 2.14 -29.95
CA SER A 475 14.12 1.66 -31.30
C SER A 475 13.23 0.50 -31.73
N ASP A 476 13.30 0.12 -32.99
CA ASP A 476 12.66 -1.11 -33.49
C ASP A 476 13.15 -2.38 -32.79
N LYS A 477 14.26 -2.27 -32.05
CA LYS A 477 14.84 -3.37 -31.25
C LYS A 477 14.34 -3.40 -29.79
N SER A 478 13.46 -2.47 -29.38
CA SER A 478 12.94 -2.41 -28.01
C SER A 478 12.33 -3.72 -27.53
N SER A 479 11.60 -4.41 -28.40
CA SER A 479 11.06 -5.75 -28.12
C SER A 479 12.14 -6.73 -27.62
N LYS A 480 13.37 -6.65 -28.15
CA LYS A 480 14.48 -7.51 -27.73
C LYS A 480 14.94 -7.18 -26.31
N PHE A 481 15.04 -5.89 -25.95
CA PHE A 481 15.44 -5.47 -24.60
C PHE A 481 14.37 -5.82 -23.57
N ILE A 482 13.09 -5.68 -23.92
CA ILE A 482 11.96 -6.09 -23.08
C ILE A 482 11.94 -7.60 -22.89
N ASP A 483 12.23 -8.38 -23.94
CA ASP A 483 12.39 -9.84 -23.83
C ASP A 483 13.55 -10.22 -22.89
N LEU A 484 14.69 -9.53 -22.97
CA LEU A 484 15.81 -9.73 -22.04
C LEU A 484 15.41 -9.43 -20.59
N LEU A 485 14.71 -8.33 -20.36
CA LEU A 485 14.17 -7.99 -19.03
C LEU A 485 13.30 -9.13 -18.52
N ARG A 486 12.35 -9.61 -19.33
CA ARG A 486 11.44 -10.71 -18.96
C ARG A 486 12.18 -12.02 -18.69
N MET A 487 13.24 -12.32 -19.47
CA MET A 487 14.02 -13.57 -19.34
C MET A 487 14.95 -13.56 -18.13
N LYS A 488 15.52 -12.42 -17.78
CA LYS A 488 16.49 -12.29 -16.69
C LYS A 488 15.84 -11.91 -15.36
N CYS A 489 14.82 -11.07 -15.38
CA CYS A 489 14.12 -10.60 -14.17
C CYS A 489 12.89 -11.48 -13.88
N LEU A 490 13.13 -12.75 -13.55
CA LEU A 490 12.06 -13.75 -13.36
C LEU A 490 11.12 -13.45 -12.17
N GLN A 491 11.54 -12.57 -11.25
CA GLN A 491 10.75 -12.18 -10.09
C GLN A 491 9.88 -10.95 -10.33
N LEU A 492 9.91 -10.35 -11.53
CA LEU A 492 9.15 -9.15 -11.85
C LEU A 492 7.65 -9.42 -11.79
N GLN A 493 6.96 -8.75 -10.86
CA GLN A 493 5.54 -8.87 -10.55
C GLN A 493 4.73 -7.67 -11.04
N SER A 494 5.36 -6.50 -11.09
CA SER A 494 4.72 -5.25 -11.50
C SER A 494 5.71 -4.40 -12.28
N LEU A 495 5.29 -4.01 -13.49
CA LEU A 495 5.97 -3.06 -14.35
C LEU A 495 5.00 -1.91 -14.63
N VAL A 496 5.23 -0.77 -14.00
CA VAL A 496 4.36 0.41 -14.10
C VAL A 496 5.00 1.40 -15.06
N ILE A 497 4.27 1.79 -16.09
CA ILE A 497 4.74 2.69 -17.16
C ILE A 497 3.63 3.68 -17.49
N ALA A 498 3.98 4.91 -17.90
CA ALA A 498 3.02 5.89 -18.41
C ALA A 498 2.34 5.38 -19.69
N ASP A 499 1.04 5.63 -19.80
CA ASP A 499 0.28 5.25 -21.00
C ASP A 499 0.86 5.90 -22.25
N GLY A 500 0.89 5.15 -23.36
CA GLY A 500 1.40 5.61 -24.64
C GLY A 500 2.06 4.53 -25.46
N GLU A 501 2.74 4.92 -26.53
CA GLU A 501 3.28 4.01 -27.53
C GLU A 501 4.27 2.98 -26.94
N TYR A 502 5.16 3.41 -26.07
CA TYR A 502 6.11 2.50 -25.41
C TYR A 502 5.41 1.50 -24.49
N CYS A 503 4.37 1.92 -23.76
CA CYS A 503 3.58 1.05 -22.91
C CYS A 503 2.91 -0.08 -23.73
N GLU A 504 2.40 0.23 -24.92
CA GLU A 504 1.80 -0.77 -25.82
C GLU A 504 2.84 -1.79 -26.31
N VAL A 505 4.05 -1.35 -26.66
CA VAL A 505 5.16 -2.24 -27.03
C VAL A 505 5.53 -3.17 -25.89
N VAL A 506 5.63 -2.64 -24.66
CA VAL A 506 5.93 -3.44 -23.47
C VAL A 506 4.81 -4.43 -23.19
N ARG A 507 3.56 -3.97 -23.22
CA ARG A 507 2.37 -4.79 -22.95
C ARG A 507 2.28 -5.95 -23.95
N SER A 508 2.48 -5.72 -25.23
CA SER A 508 2.44 -6.76 -26.26
C SER A 508 3.48 -7.87 -26.05
N ASN A 509 4.62 -7.55 -25.42
CA ASN A 509 5.68 -8.53 -25.11
C ASN A 509 5.48 -9.28 -23.80
N PHE A 510 4.88 -8.63 -22.78
CA PHE A 510 4.69 -9.23 -21.45
C PHE A 510 3.37 -9.99 -21.33
N GLU A 511 2.31 -9.51 -21.99
CA GLU A 511 0.99 -10.13 -21.89
C GLU A 511 0.93 -11.42 -22.70
N ARG A 512 0.67 -12.51 -22.02
CA ARG A 512 0.36 -13.83 -22.59
C ARG A 512 -0.99 -14.26 -22.07
N ALA A 513 -1.72 -15.02 -22.90
CA ALA A 513 -3.06 -15.49 -22.58
C ALA A 513 -3.15 -16.31 -21.27
N ASP A 514 -2.03 -16.82 -20.79
CA ASP A 514 -1.93 -17.74 -19.65
C ASP A 514 -1.42 -17.08 -18.34
N ARG A 515 -1.08 -15.80 -18.37
CA ARG A 515 -0.57 -15.09 -17.17
C ARG A 515 -1.32 -13.78 -16.93
N GLY A 516 -1.52 -13.45 -15.65
CA GLY A 516 -2.02 -12.13 -15.25
C GLY A 516 -1.09 -11.01 -15.73
N SER A 517 -1.65 -9.86 -16.08
CA SER A 517 -0.88 -8.72 -16.58
C SER A 517 0.12 -8.23 -15.52
N VAL A 518 1.39 -8.23 -15.91
CA VAL A 518 2.48 -7.66 -15.12
C VAL A 518 2.58 -6.14 -15.38
N VAL A 519 2.19 -5.71 -16.58
CA VAL A 519 2.28 -4.31 -17.02
C VAL A 519 1.05 -3.55 -16.55
N ARG A 520 1.27 -2.43 -15.88
CA ARG A 520 0.23 -1.55 -15.34
C ARG A 520 0.45 -0.12 -15.81
N SER A 521 -0.62 0.64 -15.94
CA SER A 521 -0.55 2.06 -16.24
C SER A 521 -0.22 2.86 -14.98
N SER A 522 0.66 3.84 -15.09
CA SER A 522 0.99 4.78 -14.00
C SER A 522 -0.19 5.68 -13.61
N THR A 523 -1.19 5.86 -14.50
CA THR A 523 -2.43 6.58 -14.17
C THR A 523 -3.31 5.85 -13.17
N HIS A 524 -3.15 4.53 -13.03
CA HIS A 524 -3.98 3.67 -12.20
C HIS A 524 -3.20 2.95 -11.09
N CYS A 525 -1.88 3.05 -11.10
CA CYS A 525 -1.02 2.34 -10.15
C CYS A 525 0.23 3.18 -9.85
N GLN A 526 0.49 3.40 -8.57
CA GLN A 526 1.75 3.98 -8.10
C GLN A 526 2.42 2.98 -7.17
N SER A 527 3.70 2.75 -7.40
CA SER A 527 4.48 1.88 -6.54
C SER A 527 5.01 2.64 -5.32
N THR A 528 5.22 1.94 -4.23
CA THR A 528 5.79 2.48 -3.00
C THR A 528 6.84 1.53 -2.44
N LEU A 529 7.65 2.01 -1.50
CA LEU A 529 8.58 1.15 -0.74
C LEU A 529 7.94 0.51 0.50
N ALA A 530 6.62 0.68 0.70
CA ALA A 530 5.89 0.10 1.83
C ALA A 530 6.01 -1.45 1.94
N PRO A 531 6.12 -2.24 0.86
CA PRO A 531 6.36 -3.68 0.97
C PRO A 531 7.65 -4.08 1.67
N LEU A 532 8.59 -3.14 1.89
CA LEU A 532 9.85 -3.36 2.60
C LEU A 532 9.82 -2.95 4.07
N LEU A 533 8.70 -2.41 4.56
CA LEU A 533 8.48 -2.14 5.98
C LEU A 533 8.37 -3.45 6.76
N ALA A 534 9.02 -3.55 7.92
CA ALA A 534 8.97 -4.74 8.77
C ALA A 534 7.89 -4.66 9.85
N TYR A 535 7.62 -3.45 10.37
CA TYR A 535 6.75 -3.24 11.53
C TYR A 535 5.36 -2.71 11.17
N PHE A 536 5.21 -2.17 9.96
CA PHE A 536 3.96 -1.58 9.48
C PHE A 536 3.27 -2.42 8.39
N ASN A 537 3.88 -3.52 7.97
CA ASN A 537 3.48 -4.31 6.80
C ASN A 537 2.18 -5.10 6.95
N ASP A 538 1.71 -5.39 8.18
CA ASP A 538 0.48 -6.14 8.37
C ASP A 538 -0.79 -5.37 7.93
N LEU A 539 -0.64 -4.20 7.29
CA LEU A 539 -1.64 -3.17 7.35
C LEU A 539 -1.94 -2.42 6.09
N MET A 540 -1.01 -2.37 5.20
CA MET A 540 -1.24 -1.71 3.93
C MET A 540 -1.84 -2.74 2.99
N PHE A 541 -3.15 -2.73 2.96
CA PHE A 541 -4.02 -3.24 1.90
C PHE A 541 -3.30 -4.01 0.77
N ASN A 542 -3.21 -5.34 0.93
CA ASN A 542 -2.98 -6.23 -0.20
C ASN A 542 -4.26 -6.38 -1.02
#